data_fb63215cd920a6cc3b351d7c7d8beed2
#
_entry.id   fb63215cd920a6cc3b351d7c7d8beed2
#
_cell.length_a   1.000
_cell.length_b   1.000
_cell.length_c   1.000
_cell.angle_alpha   90.00
_cell.angle_beta   90.00
_cell.angle_gamma   90.00
#
_symmetry.space_group_name_H-M   'P 1'
#
loop_
_entity.id
_entity.type
_entity.pdbx_description
1 polymer ?
#
loop_
_entity_poly.entity_id
_entity_poly.type
_entity_poly.pdbx_seq_one_letter_code
_entity_poly.pdbx_strand_id
1 'polypeptide(L)' 'MRPDEVMGDEGAAELFGLSRVALRQHCMASYVCPSGKVDVRKANPVVVGRCRRWRRSAIMEVLSTRPE' A
#
# COMPACT_ATOMS: atom_id res chain seq x y z
N MET A 1 9.77 9.47 20.74
CA MET A 1 9.54 8.63 19.54
C MET A 1 8.26 9.10 18.86
N ARG A 2 8.33 9.39 17.58
CA ARG A 2 7.13 9.81 16.86
C ARG A 2 6.27 8.59 16.56
N PRO A 3 4.93 8.70 16.72
CA PRO A 3 4.07 7.63 16.28
C PRO A 3 4.18 7.47 14.76
N ASP A 4 3.96 6.25 14.30
CA ASP A 4 3.95 5.96 12.88
C ASP A 4 2.81 6.71 12.20
N GLU A 5 3.11 7.35 11.09
CA GLU A 5 2.10 8.09 10.35
C GLU A 5 1.11 7.11 9.70
N VAL A 6 -0.16 7.36 9.94
CA VAL A 6 -1.24 6.56 9.36
C VAL A 6 -1.97 7.42 8.33
N MET A 7 -2.20 6.85 7.15
CA MET A 7 -2.81 7.58 6.05
C MET A 7 -3.88 6.75 5.36
N GLY A 8 -4.74 7.42 4.62
CA GLY A 8 -5.73 6.76 3.78
C GLY A 8 -5.14 6.32 2.44
N ASP A 9 -6.01 5.81 1.56
CA ASP A 9 -5.61 5.33 0.24
C ASP A 9 -4.93 6.42 -0.60
N GLU A 10 -5.40 7.66 -0.49
CA GLU A 10 -4.84 8.76 -1.27
C GLU A 10 -3.36 8.98 -0.96
N GLY A 11 -3.00 9.06 0.32
CA GLY A 11 -1.61 9.22 0.72
C GLY A 11 -0.76 8.01 0.39
N ALA A 12 -1.32 6.81 0.58
CA ALA A 12 -0.62 5.58 0.25
C ALA A 12 -0.36 5.47 -1.26
N ALA A 13 -1.34 5.81 -2.09
CA ALA A 13 -1.18 5.79 -3.54
C ALA A 13 -0.06 6.73 -3.97
N GLU A 14 0.00 7.90 -3.37
CA GLU A 14 1.05 8.88 -3.67
C GLU A 14 2.43 8.31 -3.37
N LEU A 15 2.59 7.66 -2.21
CA LEU A 15 3.87 7.05 -1.84
C LEU A 15 4.26 5.89 -2.76
N PHE A 16 3.27 5.12 -3.22
CA PHE A 16 3.52 4.03 -4.16
C PHE A 16 3.68 4.51 -5.61
N GLY A 17 3.38 5.78 -5.89
CA GLY A 17 3.42 6.32 -7.24
C GLY A 17 2.27 5.84 -8.11
N LEU A 18 1.12 5.55 -7.51
CA LEU A 18 -0.06 5.04 -8.20
C LEU A 18 -1.22 6.04 -8.09
N SER A 19 -2.18 5.92 -9.00
CA SER A 19 -3.45 6.61 -8.85
C SER A 19 -4.29 5.89 -7.78
N ARG A 20 -5.30 6.58 -7.24
CA ARG A 20 -6.21 5.96 -6.26
C ARG A 20 -6.92 4.75 -6.85
N VAL A 21 -7.32 4.84 -8.12
CA VAL A 21 -7.98 3.73 -8.81
C VAL A 21 -7.03 2.55 -8.95
N ALA A 22 -5.79 2.80 -9.34
CA ALA A 22 -4.78 1.75 -9.47
C ALA A 22 -4.51 1.08 -8.12
N LEU A 23 -4.39 1.86 -7.05
CA LEU A 23 -4.18 1.32 -5.71
C LEU A 23 -5.34 0.39 -5.29
N ARG A 24 -6.58 0.82 -5.54
CA ARG A 24 -7.76 0.00 -5.24
C ARG A 24 -7.72 -1.32 -6.00
N GLN A 25 -7.36 -1.28 -7.28
CA GLN A 25 -7.26 -2.50 -8.09
C GLN A 25 -6.19 -3.44 -7.52
N HIS A 26 -5.05 -2.90 -7.11
CA HIS A 26 -3.96 -3.69 -6.52
C HIS A 26 -4.36 -4.34 -5.19
N CYS A 27 -5.34 -3.78 -4.50
CA CYS A 27 -5.83 -4.33 -3.23
C CYS A 27 -6.91 -5.38 -3.41
N MET A 28 -7.41 -5.60 -4.62
CA MET A 28 -8.44 -6.60 -4.87
C MET A 28 -7.88 -8.02 -4.71
N ALA A 29 -8.70 -8.91 -4.15
CA ALA A 29 -8.29 -10.29 -3.93
C ALA A 29 -7.95 -11.02 -5.25
N SER A 30 -8.59 -10.61 -6.34
CA SER A 30 -8.36 -11.20 -7.66
C SER A 30 -7.12 -10.63 -8.36
N TYR A 31 -6.51 -9.60 -7.81
CA TYR A 31 -5.34 -8.98 -8.44
C TYR A 31 -4.13 -9.90 -8.36
N VAL A 32 -3.47 -10.09 -9.50
CA VAL A 32 -2.23 -10.83 -9.59
C VAL A 32 -1.09 -9.84 -9.85
N CYS A 33 -0.16 -9.75 -8.91
CA CYS A 33 0.96 -8.83 -9.03
C CYS A 33 1.94 -9.34 -10.10
N PRO A 34 2.24 -8.54 -11.13
CA PRO A 34 3.23 -8.94 -12.13
C PRO A 34 4.60 -9.15 -11.51
N SER A 35 5.37 -10.06 -12.09
CA SER A 35 6.74 -10.30 -11.65
C SER A 35 7.58 -9.03 -11.76
N GLY A 36 8.37 -8.74 -10.75
CA GLY A 36 9.20 -7.53 -10.71
C GLY A 36 8.50 -6.28 -10.20
N LYS A 37 7.21 -6.38 -9.88
CA LYS A 37 6.43 -5.27 -9.32
C LYS A 37 6.26 -5.43 -7.82
N VAL A 38 6.12 -4.32 -7.13
CA VAL A 38 5.85 -4.31 -5.69
C VAL A 38 4.37 -4.58 -5.46
N ASP A 39 4.07 -5.54 -4.58
CA ASP A 39 2.69 -5.82 -4.20
C ASP A 39 2.33 -4.96 -2.99
N VAL A 40 1.44 -3.99 -3.20
CA VAL A 40 1.04 -3.06 -2.14
C VAL A 40 0.36 -3.76 -0.97
N ARG A 41 -0.24 -4.94 -1.19
CA ARG A 41 -0.93 -5.69 -0.14
C ARG A 41 0.03 -6.18 0.95
N LYS A 42 1.32 -6.27 0.65
CA LYS A 42 2.34 -6.65 1.64
C LYS A 42 2.50 -5.62 2.74
N ALA A 43 2.03 -4.41 2.54
CA ALA A 43 2.02 -3.39 3.59
C ALA A 43 0.95 -3.64 4.66
N ASN A 44 0.10 -4.65 4.47
CA ASN A 44 -0.95 -5.06 5.41
C ASN A 44 -1.83 -3.90 5.87
N PRO A 45 -2.52 -3.23 4.93
CA PRO A 45 -3.42 -2.14 5.31
C PRO A 45 -4.54 -2.67 6.20
N VAL A 46 -4.93 -1.86 7.18
CA VAL A 46 -6.00 -2.21 8.10
C VAL A 46 -7.30 -1.58 7.59
N VAL A 47 -8.35 -2.39 7.49
CA VAL A 47 -9.67 -1.89 7.07
C VAL A 47 -10.44 -1.46 8.31
N VAL A 48 -10.82 -0.18 8.34
CA VAL A 48 -11.63 0.38 9.41
C VAL A 48 -12.91 0.92 8.76
N GLY A 49 -14.01 0.21 8.98
CA GLY A 49 -15.26 0.55 8.32
C GLY A 49 -15.14 0.40 6.80
N ARG A 50 -15.31 1.49 6.06
CA ARG A 50 -15.19 1.49 4.60
C ARG A 50 -13.87 2.00 4.10
N CYS A 51 -12.95 2.35 5.02
CA CYS A 51 -11.67 2.95 4.68
C CYS A 51 -10.52 2.04 5.03
N ARG A 52 -9.48 2.06 4.20
CA ARG A 52 -8.22 1.41 4.52
C ARG A 52 -7.30 2.44 5.17
N ARG A 53 -6.55 1.96 6.16
CA ARG A 53 -5.52 2.76 6.82
C ARG A 53 -4.17 2.11 6.59
N TRP A 54 -3.21 2.92 6.18
CA TRP A 54 -1.87 2.46 5.83
C TRP A 54 -0.87 3.10 6.78
N ARG A 55 0.08 2.32 7.25
CA ARG A 55 1.19 2.87 8.04
C ARG A 55 2.34 3.19 7.11
N ARG A 56 2.90 4.39 7.28
CA ARG A 56 4.00 4.84 6.44
C ARG A 56 5.20 3.90 6.51
N SER A 57 5.55 3.42 7.72
CA SER A 57 6.66 2.50 7.89
C SER A 57 6.47 1.22 7.10
N ALA A 58 5.25 0.69 7.08
CA ALA A 58 4.93 -0.52 6.33
C ALA A 58 5.08 -0.29 4.82
N ILE A 59 4.62 0.86 4.33
CA ILE A 59 4.76 1.21 2.91
C ILE A 59 6.25 1.33 2.54
N MET A 60 7.03 2.01 3.36
CA MET A 60 8.45 2.19 3.11
C MET A 60 9.19 0.87 3.10
N GLU A 61 8.83 -0.04 4.01
CA GLU A 61 9.40 -1.37 4.05
C GLU A 61 9.11 -2.15 2.76
N VAL A 62 7.87 -2.11 2.29
CA VAL A 62 7.49 -2.76 1.04
C VAL A 62 8.28 -2.18 -0.14
N LEU A 63 8.44 -0.86 -0.18
CA LEU A 63 9.18 -0.19 -1.25
C LEU A 63 10.69 -0.51 -1.22
N SER A 64 11.24 -0.78 -0.04
CA SER A 64 12.65 -1.10 0.11
C SER A 64 12.96 -2.57 -0.19
N THR A 65 11.98 -3.46 -0.10
CA THR A 65 12.14 -4.88 -0.38
C THR A 65 11.65 -5.22 -1.79
N ARG A 66 12.23 -4.57 -2.79
CA ARG A 66 11.82 -4.81 -4.17
C ARG A 66 12.21 -6.24 -4.59
N PRO A 67 11.31 -6.98 -5.23
CA PRO A 67 11.69 -8.24 -5.86
C PRO A 67 12.65 -7.94 -7.02
N GLU A 68 13.64 -8.74 -7.13
CA GLU A 68 14.58 -8.63 -8.25
C GLU A 68 14.04 -9.30 -9.49
#